data_7ccd314291bb9c390e8a8b36ddd7bee0
#
_entry.id   7ccd314291bb9c390e8a8b36ddd7bee0
#
_cell.length_a   1.000
_cell.length_b   1.000
_cell.length_c   1.000
_cell.angle_alpha   90.00
_cell.angle_beta   90.00
_cell.angle_gamma   90.00
#
_symmetry.space_group_name_H-M   'P 1'
#
loop_
_entity.id
_entity.type
_entity.pdbx_description
1 polymer ?
#
loop_
_entity_poly.entity_id
_entity_poly.type
_entity_poly.pdbx_seq_one_letter_code
_entity_poly.pdbx_strand_id
1 'polypeptide(L)'
;MPEFSRQLTELASTLVRLDSRSFVSNLAVAEQVEAALPGFEMEHLDYTDPAGVAKRALVAHRGGKGGLAFSGHMDTVPDTGWQDDPWSARIDADGVLHGLGSTDMKGPVAAAIVAARSLPATVPVTLLITTDEETTKQGARLIAERSELARRVGLRGILVVEPTGLAPVRGHRAHIAFTCVATGVQAHSSTGRGRNANWTLIPFLVEMQAIYQRLRSDPALQDPDYDPPFSDFNLVIDNHGAAVNVTVPVATARIKFRYSAKVDPAPVLEAVYGAAARAGVAVTEAREGFPPELPADHPLVRLCSDAVGVAPRTAPYGTDASELQAIAPCVVLGPGDIGVAHTPREAVRLAELEAAVPVFQRLAELVAAG
;
A
#
# COMPACT_ATOMS: atom_id res chain seq x y z
N MET A 1 26.22 -15.51 -14.89
CA MET A 1 25.50 -14.60 -13.98
C MET A 1 26.31 -14.43 -12.71
N PRO A 2 26.60 -13.22 -12.23
CA PRO A 2 27.25 -13.02 -10.92
C PRO A 2 26.49 -13.74 -9.81
N GLU A 3 27.17 -14.16 -8.73
CA GLU A 3 26.56 -14.93 -7.63
C GLU A 3 25.36 -14.19 -7.00
N PHE A 4 25.50 -12.90 -6.82
CA PHE A 4 24.44 -12.05 -6.27
C PHE A 4 23.18 -11.99 -7.17
N SER A 5 23.34 -11.92 -8.51
CA SER A 5 22.23 -11.94 -9.45
C SER A 5 21.45 -13.26 -9.40
N ARG A 6 22.18 -14.39 -9.21
CA ARG A 6 21.56 -15.70 -9.05
C ARG A 6 20.74 -15.76 -7.76
N GLN A 7 21.30 -15.33 -6.65
CA GLN A 7 20.59 -15.29 -5.35
C GLN A 7 19.34 -14.43 -5.39
N LEU A 8 19.42 -13.26 -6.04
CA LEU A 8 18.28 -12.36 -6.24
C LEU A 8 17.17 -13.03 -7.06
N THR A 9 17.53 -13.61 -8.21
CA THR A 9 16.59 -14.30 -9.10
C THR A 9 15.90 -15.47 -8.39
N GLU A 10 16.66 -16.30 -7.67
CA GLU A 10 16.14 -17.43 -6.91
C GLU A 10 15.17 -16.97 -5.81
N LEU A 11 15.54 -15.93 -5.03
CA LEU A 11 14.70 -15.43 -3.96
C LEU A 11 13.41 -14.79 -4.52
N ALA A 12 13.51 -13.90 -5.50
CA ALA A 12 12.35 -13.27 -6.14
C ALA A 12 11.39 -14.32 -6.71
N SER A 13 11.91 -15.30 -7.45
CA SER A 13 11.09 -16.40 -7.99
C SER A 13 10.45 -17.24 -6.89
N THR A 14 11.16 -17.51 -5.80
CA THR A 14 10.61 -18.27 -4.66
C THR A 14 9.44 -17.54 -4.01
N LEU A 15 9.60 -16.22 -3.76
CA LEU A 15 8.53 -15.42 -3.16
C LEU A 15 7.31 -15.30 -4.09
N VAL A 16 7.52 -15.11 -5.41
CA VAL A 16 6.43 -15.01 -6.39
C VAL A 16 5.63 -16.31 -6.50
N ARG A 17 6.27 -17.48 -6.38
CA ARG A 17 5.59 -18.79 -6.42
C ARG A 17 4.61 -19.05 -5.28
N LEU A 18 4.65 -18.26 -4.23
CA LEU A 18 3.79 -18.45 -3.08
C LEU A 18 2.53 -17.60 -3.20
N ASP A 19 1.37 -18.20 -3.08
CA ASP A 19 0.10 -17.47 -2.96
C ASP A 19 0.07 -16.71 -1.64
N SER A 20 -0.03 -15.40 -1.73
CA SER A 20 -0.09 -14.48 -0.60
C SER A 20 -1.11 -13.37 -0.82
N ARG A 21 -2.16 -13.66 -1.60
CA ARG A 21 -3.28 -12.70 -1.75
C ARG A 21 -3.80 -12.29 -0.38
N SER A 22 -4.21 -11.03 -0.23
CA SER A 22 -4.56 -10.47 1.10
C SER A 22 -5.63 -11.24 1.87
N PHE A 23 -6.41 -12.13 1.21
CA PHE A 23 -7.40 -12.96 1.88
C PHE A 23 -6.91 -14.39 2.23
N VAL A 24 -5.64 -14.71 1.99
CA VAL A 24 -5.01 -15.96 2.42
C VAL A 24 -3.88 -15.69 3.41
N SER A 25 -3.39 -16.74 4.09
CA SER A 25 -2.28 -16.61 5.03
C SER A 25 -0.96 -16.31 4.29
N ASN A 26 -0.19 -15.34 4.79
CA ASN A 26 1.13 -15.00 4.28
C ASN A 26 2.27 -15.73 4.99
N LEU A 27 1.99 -16.64 5.90
CA LEU A 27 3.01 -17.32 6.73
C LEU A 27 4.07 -18.03 5.89
N ALA A 28 3.66 -18.66 4.77
CA ALA A 28 4.62 -19.34 3.90
C ALA A 28 5.64 -18.38 3.27
N VAL A 29 5.20 -17.16 2.89
CA VAL A 29 6.12 -16.13 2.39
C VAL A 29 6.99 -15.58 3.50
N ALA A 30 6.42 -15.36 4.70
CA ALA A 30 7.16 -14.89 5.87
C ALA A 30 8.28 -15.85 6.26
N GLU A 31 8.05 -17.17 6.22
CA GLU A 31 9.06 -18.20 6.47
C GLU A 31 10.22 -18.14 5.46
N GLN A 32 9.92 -17.89 4.17
CA GLN A 32 10.97 -17.74 3.15
C GLN A 32 11.79 -16.46 3.35
N VAL A 33 11.12 -15.35 3.72
CA VAL A 33 11.80 -14.09 4.05
C VAL A 33 12.73 -14.28 5.25
N GLU A 34 12.26 -14.92 6.33
CA GLU A 34 13.05 -15.21 7.51
C GLU A 34 14.25 -16.10 7.18
N ALA A 35 14.04 -17.18 6.44
CA ALA A 35 15.12 -18.08 5.99
C ALA A 35 16.17 -17.34 5.12
N ALA A 36 15.76 -16.29 4.42
CA ALA A 36 16.65 -15.46 3.61
C ALA A 36 17.48 -14.47 4.44
N LEU A 37 17.28 -14.31 5.75
CA LEU A 37 17.92 -13.32 6.63
C LEU A 37 18.76 -13.93 7.76
N PRO A 38 19.72 -14.82 7.45
CA PRO A 38 20.57 -15.41 8.48
C PRO A 38 21.39 -14.33 9.21
N GLY A 39 21.42 -14.40 10.54
CA GLY A 39 22.18 -13.49 11.39
C GLY A 39 21.50 -12.12 11.64
N PHE A 40 20.26 -11.95 11.21
CA PHE A 40 19.42 -10.84 11.65
C PHE A 40 18.69 -11.21 12.94
N GLU A 41 18.56 -10.24 13.85
CA GLU A 41 17.62 -10.34 14.95
C GLU A 41 16.21 -10.19 14.39
N MET A 42 15.29 -11.07 14.79
CA MET A 42 13.95 -11.15 14.21
C MET A 42 12.87 -10.88 15.25
N GLU A 43 11.88 -10.08 14.91
CA GLU A 43 10.64 -9.91 15.68
C GLU A 43 9.45 -10.25 14.81
N HIS A 44 8.56 -11.11 15.31
CA HIS A 44 7.31 -11.50 14.66
C HIS A 44 6.14 -10.73 15.27
N LEU A 45 5.30 -10.15 14.41
CA LEU A 45 4.08 -9.46 14.78
C LEU A 45 2.90 -10.23 14.16
N ASP A 46 2.48 -11.27 14.90
CA ASP A 46 1.41 -12.17 14.49
C ASP A 46 0.03 -11.59 14.83
N TYR A 47 -0.92 -11.79 13.94
CA TYR A 47 -2.31 -11.45 14.18
C TYR A 47 -3.25 -12.33 13.35
N THR A 48 -4.53 -12.22 13.64
CA THR A 48 -5.59 -12.85 12.85
C THR A 48 -6.48 -11.74 12.30
N ASP A 49 -6.73 -11.78 11.00
CA ASP A 49 -7.61 -10.81 10.35
C ASP A 49 -9.09 -11.03 10.75
N PRO A 50 -10.02 -10.10 10.42
CA PRO A 50 -11.43 -10.28 10.74
C PRO A 50 -12.10 -11.51 10.10
N ALA A 51 -11.51 -12.08 9.04
CA ALA A 51 -11.99 -13.31 8.41
C ALA A 51 -11.43 -14.60 9.08
N GLY A 52 -10.58 -14.46 10.09
CA GLY A 52 -9.97 -15.59 10.80
C GLY A 52 -8.66 -16.09 10.17
N VAL A 53 -8.07 -15.35 9.22
CA VAL A 53 -6.83 -15.74 8.53
C VAL A 53 -5.62 -15.30 9.35
N ALA A 54 -4.71 -16.25 9.61
CA ALA A 54 -3.46 -15.96 10.31
C ALA A 54 -2.49 -15.17 9.43
N LYS A 55 -1.95 -14.09 9.98
CA LYS A 55 -1.05 -13.13 9.33
C LYS A 55 0.19 -12.87 10.18
N ARG A 56 1.29 -12.54 9.52
CA ARG A 56 2.56 -12.18 10.15
C ARG A 56 3.22 -11.00 9.45
N ALA A 57 3.53 -9.94 10.19
CA ALA A 57 4.52 -8.96 9.81
C ALA A 57 5.86 -9.27 10.50
N LEU A 58 6.98 -8.89 9.87
CA LEU A 58 8.33 -9.16 10.36
C LEU A 58 9.12 -7.87 10.50
N VAL A 59 9.88 -7.77 11.59
CA VAL A 59 10.95 -6.78 11.71
C VAL A 59 12.26 -7.54 11.88
N ALA A 60 13.19 -7.34 10.95
CA ALA A 60 14.51 -7.95 10.98
C ALA A 60 15.58 -6.88 11.06
N HIS A 61 16.52 -7.00 11.99
CA HIS A 61 17.56 -5.99 12.20
C HIS A 61 18.94 -6.62 12.31
N ARG A 62 19.93 -5.93 11.76
CA ARG A 62 21.35 -6.26 11.94
C ARG A 62 22.16 -4.98 12.10
N GLY A 63 23.16 -5.03 12.97
CA GLY A 63 24.08 -3.93 13.24
C GLY A 63 23.76 -3.16 14.51
N GLY A 64 24.26 -1.94 14.61
CA GLY A 64 24.06 -1.05 15.75
C GLY A 64 22.72 -0.33 15.74
N LYS A 65 22.55 0.68 16.59
CA LYS A 65 21.37 1.56 16.60
C LYS A 65 21.34 2.47 15.38
N GLY A 66 20.13 2.93 15.02
CA GLY A 66 19.92 3.84 13.88
C GLY A 66 19.84 3.08 12.55
N GLY A 67 20.32 3.73 11.48
CA GLY A 67 20.36 3.18 10.13
C GLY A 67 19.06 3.36 9.34
N LEU A 68 19.10 2.88 8.11
CA LEU A 68 17.97 2.89 7.17
C LEU A 68 17.17 1.60 7.31
N ALA A 69 15.86 1.71 7.24
CA ALA A 69 15.00 0.55 7.05
C ALA A 69 14.54 0.43 5.60
N PHE A 70 14.47 -0.79 5.09
CA PHE A 70 13.74 -1.13 3.87
C PHE A 70 12.39 -1.73 4.26
N SER A 71 11.31 -1.19 3.70
CA SER A 71 9.97 -1.70 3.94
C SER A 71 9.33 -2.20 2.66
N GLY A 72 8.62 -3.33 2.76
CA GLY A 72 7.81 -3.84 1.68
C GLY A 72 6.82 -4.90 2.14
N HIS A 73 5.73 -5.05 1.38
CA HIS A 73 4.68 -5.98 1.71
C HIS A 73 4.84 -7.34 1.02
N MET A 74 4.28 -8.37 1.66
CA MET A 74 4.28 -9.75 1.18
C MET A 74 2.99 -10.14 0.48
N ASP A 75 1.91 -9.46 0.78
CA ASP A 75 0.60 -9.75 0.20
C ASP A 75 0.46 -9.22 -1.23
N THR A 76 -0.57 -9.66 -1.91
CA THR A 76 -0.91 -9.24 -3.27
C THR A 76 -2.42 -9.07 -3.40
N VAL A 77 -2.83 -8.33 -4.43
CA VAL A 77 -4.24 -8.26 -4.85
C VAL A 77 -4.77 -9.63 -5.31
N PRO A 78 -6.10 -9.79 -5.48
CA PRO A 78 -6.67 -10.97 -6.13
C PRO A 78 -6.14 -11.17 -7.56
N ASP A 79 -6.02 -12.42 -7.98
CA ASP A 79 -5.61 -12.85 -9.32
C ASP A 79 -6.67 -12.64 -10.41
N THR A 80 -7.50 -11.62 -10.26
CA THR A 80 -8.61 -11.32 -11.16
C THR A 80 -8.11 -11.06 -12.59
N GLY A 81 -8.66 -11.81 -13.55
CA GLY A 81 -8.35 -11.63 -14.96
C GLY A 81 -7.11 -12.38 -15.45
N TRP A 82 -6.34 -13.02 -14.58
CA TRP A 82 -5.23 -13.88 -14.99
C TRP A 82 -5.74 -15.08 -15.81
N GLN A 83 -5.09 -15.37 -16.93
CA GLN A 83 -5.37 -16.53 -17.77
C GLN A 83 -4.33 -17.64 -17.57
N ASP A 84 -3.08 -17.24 -17.28
CA ASP A 84 -1.98 -18.13 -16.94
C ASP A 84 -1.88 -18.27 -15.42
N ASP A 85 -1.05 -19.21 -14.96
CA ASP A 85 -0.74 -19.38 -13.53
C ASP A 85 -0.01 -18.16 -12.98
N PRO A 86 -0.64 -17.35 -12.08
CA PRO A 86 -0.05 -16.15 -11.50
C PRO A 86 1.15 -16.43 -10.59
N TRP A 87 1.34 -17.66 -10.15
CA TRP A 87 2.47 -18.08 -9.31
C TRP A 87 3.54 -18.87 -10.07
N SER A 88 3.49 -18.92 -11.38
CA SER A 88 4.49 -19.62 -12.20
C SER A 88 5.91 -19.13 -12.00
N ALA A 89 6.07 -17.83 -11.66
CA ALA A 89 7.35 -17.14 -11.60
C ALA A 89 8.21 -17.42 -12.85
N ARG A 90 7.56 -17.38 -14.03
CA ARG A 90 8.21 -17.66 -15.30
C ARG A 90 9.18 -16.53 -15.64
N ILE A 91 10.41 -16.91 -15.97
CA ILE A 91 11.39 -15.97 -16.50
C ILE A 91 11.48 -16.23 -18.01
N ASP A 92 11.27 -15.18 -18.80
CA ASP A 92 11.38 -15.28 -20.24
C ASP A 92 12.81 -15.08 -20.78
N ALA A 93 12.99 -15.15 -22.11
CA ALA A 93 14.29 -15.03 -22.75
C ALA A 93 14.91 -13.62 -22.60
N ASP A 94 14.08 -12.61 -22.35
CA ASP A 94 14.50 -11.22 -22.14
C ASP A 94 14.81 -10.90 -20.66
N GLY A 95 14.76 -11.92 -19.79
CA GLY A 95 15.05 -11.80 -18.37
C GLY A 95 13.93 -11.09 -17.59
N VAL A 96 12.68 -11.24 -18.03
CA VAL A 96 11.50 -10.70 -17.34
C VAL A 96 10.88 -11.78 -16.46
N LEU A 97 10.73 -11.50 -15.17
CA LEU A 97 10.04 -12.34 -14.21
C LEU A 97 8.54 -12.00 -14.24
N HIS A 98 7.72 -12.94 -14.67
CA HIS A 98 6.27 -12.83 -14.72
C HIS A 98 5.62 -13.48 -13.51
N GLY A 99 4.59 -12.86 -12.96
CA GLY A 99 3.79 -13.40 -11.86
C GLY A 99 3.22 -12.32 -10.96
N LEU A 100 2.17 -12.66 -10.25
CA LEU A 100 1.50 -11.78 -9.30
C LEU A 100 2.41 -11.48 -8.11
N GLY A 101 2.64 -10.19 -7.82
CA GLY A 101 3.59 -9.72 -6.84
C GLY A 101 5.03 -9.66 -7.35
N SER A 102 5.30 -9.91 -8.65
CA SER A 102 6.66 -9.81 -9.20
C SER A 102 7.17 -8.37 -9.19
N THR A 103 6.30 -7.39 -9.45
CA THR A 103 6.60 -5.96 -9.38
C THR A 103 6.05 -5.34 -8.11
N ASP A 104 4.88 -5.79 -7.62
CA ASP A 104 4.15 -5.24 -6.49
C ASP A 104 3.85 -6.32 -5.42
N MET A 105 4.75 -6.52 -4.40
CA MET A 105 6.12 -6.00 -4.45
C MET A 105 7.15 -7.04 -3.96
N LYS A 106 6.87 -8.37 -4.17
CA LYS A 106 7.76 -9.46 -3.71
C LYS A 106 9.13 -9.44 -4.41
N GLY A 107 9.19 -8.99 -5.68
CA GLY A 107 10.45 -8.77 -6.39
C GLY A 107 11.32 -7.67 -5.75
N PRO A 108 10.80 -6.44 -5.57
CA PRO A 108 11.46 -5.38 -4.81
C PRO A 108 11.85 -5.77 -3.38
N VAL A 109 11.01 -6.54 -2.66
CA VAL A 109 11.35 -7.11 -1.34
C VAL A 109 12.57 -8.03 -1.43
N ALA A 110 12.65 -8.89 -2.45
CA ALA A 110 13.83 -9.74 -2.67
C ALA A 110 15.10 -8.89 -2.91
N ALA A 111 15.01 -7.80 -3.67
CA ALA A 111 16.13 -6.88 -3.89
C ALA A 111 16.58 -6.21 -2.58
N ALA A 112 15.63 -5.78 -1.74
CA ALA A 112 15.92 -5.19 -0.43
C ALA A 112 16.60 -6.19 0.52
N ILE A 113 16.14 -7.45 0.54
CA ILE A 113 16.75 -8.53 1.33
C ILE A 113 18.19 -8.79 0.87
N VAL A 114 18.42 -8.90 -0.43
CA VAL A 114 19.76 -9.13 -0.97
C VAL A 114 20.68 -7.95 -0.67
N ALA A 115 20.19 -6.71 -0.81
CA ALA A 115 20.94 -5.52 -0.45
C ALA A 115 21.34 -5.53 1.03
N ALA A 116 20.38 -5.76 1.93
CA ALA A 116 20.61 -5.79 3.38
C ALA A 116 21.61 -6.86 3.79
N ARG A 117 21.52 -8.08 3.22
CA ARG A 117 22.45 -9.18 3.50
C ARG A 117 23.89 -8.89 3.09
N SER A 118 24.06 -8.17 2.00
CA SER A 118 25.37 -7.89 1.40
C SER A 118 26.08 -6.70 2.03
N LEU A 119 25.41 -5.92 2.89
CA LEU A 119 26.03 -4.82 3.63
C LEU A 119 27.06 -5.36 4.66
N PRO A 120 28.13 -4.59 4.95
CA PRO A 120 29.00 -4.88 6.08
C PRO A 120 28.20 -4.97 7.40
N ALA A 121 28.58 -5.87 8.30
CA ALA A 121 27.90 -6.06 9.58
C ALA A 121 27.92 -4.81 10.48
N THR A 122 28.81 -3.86 10.19
CA THR A 122 28.91 -2.56 10.88
C THR A 122 27.87 -1.54 10.43
N VAL A 123 27.24 -1.76 9.28
CA VAL A 123 26.18 -0.88 8.75
C VAL A 123 24.84 -1.33 9.34
N PRO A 124 24.20 -0.51 10.19
CA PRO A 124 22.89 -0.84 10.75
C PRO A 124 21.84 -0.81 9.66
N VAL A 125 21.10 -1.90 9.51
CA VAL A 125 20.02 -2.03 8.53
C VAL A 125 18.85 -2.80 9.11
N THR A 126 17.64 -2.35 8.81
CA THR A 126 16.40 -2.99 9.23
C THR A 126 15.54 -3.34 8.02
N LEU A 127 14.81 -4.43 8.09
CA LEU A 127 13.75 -4.78 7.16
C LEU A 127 12.42 -4.74 7.93
N LEU A 128 11.45 -4.02 7.38
CA LEU A 128 10.07 -3.94 7.86
C LEU A 128 9.22 -4.64 6.81
N ILE A 129 8.95 -5.93 7.02
CA ILE A 129 8.23 -6.74 6.04
C ILE A 129 6.78 -6.88 6.49
N THR A 130 5.90 -6.26 5.73
CA THR A 130 4.50 -6.06 6.07
C THR A 130 3.57 -7.04 5.36
N THR A 131 2.30 -6.99 5.68
CA THR A 131 1.21 -7.69 5.00
C THR A 131 -0.10 -6.92 5.15
N ASP A 132 -1.08 -7.26 4.31
CA ASP A 132 -2.37 -6.56 4.20
C ASP A 132 -2.22 -5.09 3.75
N GLU A 133 -1.14 -4.77 3.00
CA GLU A 133 -0.97 -3.45 2.39
C GLU A 133 -2.11 -3.14 1.43
N GLU A 134 -2.45 -4.11 0.60
CA GLU A 134 -3.47 -4.04 -0.45
C GLU A 134 -4.91 -3.87 0.08
N THR A 135 -5.08 -3.96 1.40
CA THR A 135 -6.40 -3.90 2.05
C THR A 135 -6.47 -2.92 3.20
N THR A 136 -5.85 -3.24 4.33
CA THR A 136 -6.01 -2.51 5.60
C THR A 136 -4.73 -1.87 6.13
N LYS A 137 -3.57 -2.21 5.56
CA LYS A 137 -2.23 -1.86 6.06
C LYS A 137 -1.98 -2.28 7.50
N GLN A 138 -2.69 -3.32 7.96
CA GLN A 138 -2.63 -3.75 9.35
C GLN A 138 -1.23 -4.19 9.77
N GLY A 139 -0.47 -4.83 8.87
CA GLY A 139 0.92 -5.23 9.15
C GLY A 139 1.82 -4.04 9.45
N ALA A 140 1.76 -2.99 8.62
CA ALA A 140 2.52 -1.75 8.80
C ALA A 140 2.10 -1.01 10.08
N ARG A 141 0.80 -0.94 10.35
CA ARG A 141 0.25 -0.35 11.57
C ARG A 141 0.76 -1.05 12.82
N LEU A 142 0.75 -2.38 12.84
CA LEU A 142 1.27 -3.15 13.96
C LEU A 142 2.77 -2.91 14.18
N ILE A 143 3.57 -2.84 13.12
CA ILE A 143 4.98 -2.48 13.22
C ILE A 143 5.13 -1.10 13.87
N ALA A 144 4.42 -0.09 13.35
CA ALA A 144 4.50 1.28 13.86
C ALA A 144 4.07 1.39 15.33
N GLU A 145 3.00 0.70 15.72
CA GLU A 145 2.43 0.79 17.06
C GLU A 145 3.11 -0.12 18.09
N ARG A 146 3.62 -1.30 17.69
CA ARG A 146 3.97 -2.37 18.64
C ARG A 146 5.39 -2.89 18.54
N SER A 147 6.10 -2.71 17.40
CA SER A 147 7.45 -3.25 17.28
C SER A 147 8.39 -2.71 18.35
N GLU A 148 8.87 -3.58 19.22
CA GLU A 148 9.89 -3.24 20.22
C GLU A 148 11.27 -3.12 19.57
N LEU A 149 11.53 -3.96 18.57
CA LEU A 149 12.79 -3.97 17.84
C LEU A 149 12.98 -2.65 17.07
N ALA A 150 11.99 -2.23 16.26
CA ALA A 150 12.06 -0.97 15.53
C ALA A 150 12.23 0.25 16.46
N ARG A 151 11.52 0.25 17.58
CA ARG A 151 11.60 1.30 18.60
C ARG A 151 12.96 1.34 19.28
N ARG A 152 13.53 0.18 19.64
CA ARG A 152 14.84 0.04 20.27
C ARG A 152 15.99 0.44 19.36
N VAL A 153 15.88 0.12 18.07
CA VAL A 153 16.86 0.50 17.03
C VAL A 153 16.88 2.00 16.82
N GLY A 154 15.73 2.66 16.77
CA GLY A 154 15.61 4.10 16.51
C GLY A 154 16.01 4.44 15.08
N LEU A 155 15.16 4.08 14.12
CA LEU A 155 15.39 4.25 12.68
C LEU A 155 15.62 5.72 12.31
N ARG A 156 16.56 5.98 11.39
CA ARG A 156 16.84 7.33 10.84
C ARG A 156 16.03 7.65 9.58
N GLY A 157 15.51 6.63 8.92
CA GLY A 157 14.66 6.75 7.73
C GLY A 157 14.15 5.39 7.29
N ILE A 158 13.10 5.41 6.48
CA ILE A 158 12.47 4.23 5.88
C ILE A 158 12.41 4.44 4.38
N LEU A 159 12.88 3.45 3.64
CA LEU A 159 12.72 3.34 2.21
C LEU A 159 11.64 2.29 1.94
N VAL A 160 10.47 2.73 1.49
CA VAL A 160 9.40 1.82 1.06
C VAL A 160 9.69 1.43 -0.38
N VAL A 161 9.94 0.14 -0.64
CA VAL A 161 10.55 -0.32 -1.90
C VAL A 161 9.52 -0.61 -3.00
N GLU A 162 8.40 0.13 -3.02
CA GLU A 162 7.36 0.08 -4.05
C GLU A 162 7.87 0.40 -5.46
N PRO A 163 7.19 -0.09 -6.51
CA PRO A 163 7.64 0.06 -7.90
C PRO A 163 7.50 1.50 -8.41
N THR A 164 8.55 2.28 -8.25
CA THR A 164 8.61 3.69 -8.70
C THR A 164 9.51 3.91 -9.92
N GLY A 165 10.11 2.84 -10.48
CA GLY A 165 11.15 2.93 -11.50
C GLY A 165 12.42 3.61 -10.97
N LEU A 166 12.71 3.44 -9.68
CA LEU A 166 13.80 4.13 -8.96
C LEU A 166 13.70 5.67 -9.01
N ALA A 167 12.50 6.23 -9.19
CA ALA A 167 12.27 7.66 -9.01
C ALA A 167 11.78 7.92 -7.58
N PRO A 168 12.46 8.78 -6.79
CA PRO A 168 12.08 9.02 -5.40
C PRO A 168 10.69 9.65 -5.29
N VAL A 169 9.81 9.06 -4.49
CA VAL A 169 8.50 9.63 -4.15
C VAL A 169 8.57 10.14 -2.71
N ARG A 170 8.51 11.47 -2.56
CA ARG A 170 8.63 12.18 -1.28
C ARG A 170 7.33 12.27 -0.50
N GLY A 171 6.21 11.98 -1.14
CA GLY A 171 4.89 12.05 -0.56
C GLY A 171 3.84 11.37 -1.42
N HIS A 172 2.81 10.85 -0.78
CA HIS A 172 1.67 10.24 -1.45
C HIS A 172 0.35 10.51 -0.71
N ARG A 173 -0.78 10.24 -1.38
CA ARG A 173 -2.08 10.41 -0.77
C ARG A 173 -2.36 9.29 0.23
N ALA A 174 -3.11 9.64 1.28
CA ALA A 174 -3.81 8.67 2.12
C ALA A 174 -5.31 8.68 1.80
N HIS A 175 -6.06 7.71 2.35
CA HIS A 175 -7.47 7.64 2.09
C HIS A 175 -8.34 7.45 3.34
N ILE A 176 -9.60 7.88 3.19
CA ILE A 176 -10.70 7.56 4.09
C ILE A 176 -11.75 6.84 3.24
N ALA A 177 -12.13 5.64 3.67
CA ALA A 177 -13.17 4.85 3.04
C ALA A 177 -14.46 4.93 3.86
N PHE A 178 -15.58 5.24 3.20
CA PHE A 178 -16.89 5.26 3.82
C PHE A 178 -17.74 4.11 3.27
N THR A 179 -18.45 3.42 4.16
CA THR A 179 -19.53 2.51 3.81
C THR A 179 -20.83 3.14 4.30
N CYS A 180 -21.67 3.53 3.36
CA CYS A 180 -22.90 4.27 3.58
C CYS A 180 -24.08 3.37 3.26
N VAL A 181 -24.92 3.05 4.25
CA VAL A 181 -25.99 2.05 4.15
C VAL A 181 -27.36 2.70 4.36
N ALA A 182 -28.21 2.60 3.35
CA ALA A 182 -29.64 2.91 3.43
C ALA A 182 -30.43 1.62 3.59
N THR A 183 -31.44 1.64 4.46
CA THR A 183 -32.31 0.49 4.74
C THR A 183 -33.72 0.73 4.27
N GLY A 184 -34.34 -0.33 3.76
CA GLY A 184 -35.70 -0.35 3.28
C GLY A 184 -36.52 -1.51 3.90
N VAL A 185 -37.60 -1.89 3.22
CA VAL A 185 -38.40 -3.06 3.54
C VAL A 185 -38.72 -3.81 2.25
N GLN A 186 -38.32 -5.06 2.18
CA GLN A 186 -38.56 -5.90 1.01
C GLN A 186 -40.01 -6.26 0.86
N ALA A 187 -40.55 -6.09 -0.34
CA ALA A 187 -41.89 -6.54 -0.75
C ALA A 187 -41.96 -6.64 -2.28
N HIS A 188 -43.01 -7.24 -2.81
CA HIS A 188 -43.30 -7.17 -4.24
C HIS A 188 -43.55 -5.68 -4.63
N SER A 189 -42.84 -5.18 -5.60
CA SER A 189 -42.80 -3.73 -5.93
C SER A 189 -44.18 -3.12 -6.24
N SER A 190 -45.15 -3.93 -6.74
CA SER A 190 -46.50 -3.48 -7.09
C SER A 190 -47.47 -3.39 -5.88
N THR A 191 -47.10 -3.88 -4.71
CA THR A 191 -48.05 -3.99 -3.56
C THR A 191 -48.12 -2.73 -2.70
N GLY A 192 -47.19 -1.82 -2.83
CA GLY A 192 -47.05 -0.63 -1.96
C GLY A 192 -46.72 -0.94 -0.50
N ARG A 193 -46.37 -2.20 -0.17
CA ARG A 193 -46.09 -2.66 1.21
C ARG A 193 -44.62 -2.56 1.58
N GLY A 194 -43.74 -2.38 0.60
CA GLY A 194 -42.31 -2.26 0.83
C GLY A 194 -41.85 -0.80 0.91
N ARG A 195 -40.58 -0.62 1.31
CA ARG A 195 -39.89 0.66 1.27
C ARG A 195 -38.53 0.44 0.57
N ASN A 196 -38.33 1.11 -0.57
CA ASN A 196 -37.13 0.97 -1.36
C ASN A 196 -36.01 1.84 -0.77
N ALA A 197 -34.89 1.20 -0.36
CA ALA A 197 -33.72 1.84 0.23
C ALA A 197 -33.08 2.89 -0.71
N ASN A 198 -33.21 2.72 -2.03
CA ASN A 198 -32.66 3.68 -2.99
C ASN A 198 -33.27 5.08 -2.86
N TRP A 199 -34.55 5.19 -2.48
CA TRP A 199 -35.17 6.51 -2.27
C TRP A 199 -34.61 7.25 -1.07
N THR A 200 -34.04 6.53 -0.10
CA THR A 200 -33.26 7.08 1.02
C THR A 200 -31.83 7.42 0.58
N LEU A 201 -31.22 6.58 -0.28
CA LEU A 201 -29.84 6.77 -0.74
C LEU A 201 -29.69 7.92 -1.75
N ILE A 202 -30.67 8.12 -2.65
CA ILE A 202 -30.57 9.12 -3.73
C ILE A 202 -30.30 10.55 -3.22
N PRO A 203 -31.00 11.11 -2.22
CA PRO A 203 -30.69 12.44 -1.69
C PRO A 203 -29.26 12.54 -1.15
N PHE A 204 -28.77 11.49 -0.49
CA PHE A 204 -27.38 11.39 -0.04
C PHE A 204 -26.40 11.46 -1.23
N LEU A 205 -26.65 10.68 -2.29
CA LEU A 205 -25.78 10.65 -3.47
C LEU A 205 -25.71 11.99 -4.21
N VAL A 206 -26.80 12.77 -4.21
CA VAL A 206 -26.80 14.13 -4.77
C VAL A 206 -25.80 15.02 -4.02
N GLU A 207 -25.75 14.91 -2.69
CA GLU A 207 -24.77 15.67 -1.90
C GLU A 207 -23.34 15.14 -2.11
N MET A 208 -23.15 13.83 -2.29
CA MET A 208 -21.84 13.25 -2.64
C MET A 208 -21.34 13.76 -4.00
N GLN A 209 -22.24 13.90 -4.96
CA GLN A 209 -21.92 14.51 -6.26
C GLN A 209 -21.47 15.98 -6.09
N ALA A 210 -22.10 16.73 -5.20
CA ALA A 210 -21.68 18.11 -4.92
C ALA A 210 -20.29 18.17 -4.28
N ILE A 211 -19.96 17.26 -3.35
CA ILE A 211 -18.61 17.12 -2.78
C ILE A 211 -17.59 16.82 -3.90
N TYR A 212 -17.89 15.83 -4.75
CA TYR A 212 -17.02 15.46 -5.88
C TYR A 212 -16.75 16.67 -6.79
N GLN A 213 -17.76 17.47 -7.13
CA GLN A 213 -17.59 18.67 -7.95
C GLN A 213 -16.74 19.73 -7.24
N ARG A 214 -16.98 19.95 -5.93
CA ARG A 214 -16.22 20.91 -5.13
C ARG A 214 -14.75 20.55 -5.05
N LEU A 215 -14.40 19.28 -4.82
CA LEU A 215 -13.01 18.80 -4.77
C LEU A 215 -12.26 19.12 -6.07
N ARG A 216 -12.93 19.13 -7.21
CA ARG A 216 -12.35 19.41 -8.53
C ARG A 216 -12.27 20.88 -8.88
N SER A 217 -13.08 21.73 -8.27
CA SER A 217 -13.21 23.16 -8.63
C SER A 217 -12.71 24.13 -7.56
N ASP A 218 -12.64 23.73 -6.29
CA ASP A 218 -12.23 24.58 -5.19
C ASP A 218 -10.70 24.53 -5.02
N PRO A 219 -9.94 25.62 -5.31
CA PRO A 219 -8.49 25.62 -5.16
C PRO A 219 -7.99 25.33 -3.74
N ALA A 220 -8.82 25.63 -2.71
CA ALA A 220 -8.47 25.36 -1.32
C ALA A 220 -8.42 23.84 -0.98
N LEU A 221 -9.01 23.01 -1.85
CA LEU A 221 -9.04 21.55 -1.73
C LEU A 221 -8.12 20.85 -2.74
N GLN A 222 -7.22 21.61 -3.37
CA GLN A 222 -6.27 21.12 -4.37
C GLN A 222 -4.83 21.23 -3.85
N ASP A 223 -3.99 20.34 -4.34
CA ASP A 223 -2.57 20.35 -4.09
C ASP A 223 -1.81 20.31 -5.42
N PRO A 224 -1.18 21.41 -5.85
CA PRO A 224 -0.49 21.49 -7.13
C PRO A 224 0.78 20.60 -7.20
N ASP A 225 1.25 20.07 -6.08
CA ASP A 225 2.38 19.14 -6.07
C ASP A 225 1.98 17.73 -6.57
N TYR A 226 0.68 17.49 -6.78
CA TYR A 226 0.13 16.20 -7.25
C TYR A 226 -0.47 16.32 -8.65
N ASP A 227 -0.41 15.22 -9.39
CA ASP A 227 -1.10 15.05 -10.66
C ASP A 227 -2.07 13.85 -10.58
N PRO A 228 -3.40 14.08 -10.71
CA PRO A 228 -4.07 15.37 -10.78
C PRO A 228 -4.01 16.16 -9.45
N PRO A 229 -4.17 17.52 -9.46
CA PRO A 229 -4.04 18.33 -8.24
C PRO A 229 -5.22 18.18 -7.27
N PHE A 230 -6.36 17.70 -7.72
CA PHE A 230 -7.55 17.52 -6.90
C PHE A 230 -7.56 16.17 -6.18
N SER A 231 -8.17 16.13 -5.01
CA SER A 231 -8.40 14.90 -4.24
C SER A 231 -9.38 13.97 -4.96
N ASP A 232 -9.09 12.66 -4.95
CA ASP A 232 -9.99 11.65 -5.52
C ASP A 232 -11.19 11.38 -4.60
N PHE A 233 -12.36 11.17 -5.21
CA PHE A 233 -13.60 10.83 -4.50
C PHE A 233 -14.37 9.81 -5.34
N ASN A 234 -13.97 8.55 -5.24
CA ASN A 234 -14.55 7.46 -6.01
C ASN A 234 -15.78 6.90 -5.32
N LEU A 235 -16.82 6.57 -6.10
CA LEU A 235 -18.11 6.07 -5.61
C LEU A 235 -18.48 4.75 -6.29
N VAL A 236 -18.87 3.76 -5.50
CA VAL A 236 -19.45 2.49 -5.95
C VAL A 236 -20.82 2.31 -5.29
N ILE A 237 -21.84 1.92 -6.03
CA ILE A 237 -23.19 1.66 -5.54
C ILE A 237 -23.53 0.19 -5.70
N ASP A 238 -24.11 -0.42 -4.66
CA ASP A 238 -24.47 -1.83 -4.64
C ASP A 238 -25.89 -2.01 -4.05
N ASN A 239 -26.76 -2.67 -4.80
CA ASN A 239 -28.11 -3.05 -4.39
C ASN A 239 -28.20 -4.54 -4.04
N HIS A 240 -27.06 -5.21 -3.84
CA HIS A 240 -26.96 -6.61 -3.40
C HIS A 240 -27.76 -7.60 -4.29
N GLY A 241 -27.74 -7.38 -5.61
CA GLY A 241 -28.42 -8.25 -6.57
C GLY A 241 -29.94 -8.18 -6.53
N ALA A 242 -30.56 -7.16 -5.94
CA ALA A 242 -32.02 -7.02 -5.85
C ALA A 242 -32.69 -7.02 -7.23
N ALA A 243 -33.70 -7.85 -7.41
CA ALA A 243 -34.47 -7.95 -8.64
C ALA A 243 -35.38 -6.73 -8.83
N VAL A 244 -35.68 -6.37 -10.09
CA VAL A 244 -36.46 -5.15 -10.44
C VAL A 244 -37.90 -5.14 -9.94
N ASN A 245 -38.47 -6.33 -9.70
CA ASN A 245 -39.83 -6.51 -9.18
C ASN A 245 -39.92 -6.60 -7.63
N VAL A 246 -38.81 -6.28 -6.95
CA VAL A 246 -38.71 -6.27 -5.48
C VAL A 246 -38.33 -4.87 -5.02
N THR A 247 -38.91 -4.38 -3.91
CA THR A 247 -38.38 -3.17 -3.25
C THR A 247 -37.06 -3.49 -2.57
N VAL A 248 -36.04 -2.71 -2.88
CA VAL A 248 -34.65 -2.91 -2.40
C VAL A 248 -34.59 -2.77 -0.88
N PRO A 249 -34.23 -3.83 -0.12
CA PRO A 249 -34.20 -3.75 1.34
C PRO A 249 -32.94 -3.07 1.88
N VAL A 250 -31.83 -3.13 1.13
CA VAL A 250 -30.53 -2.52 1.48
C VAL A 250 -29.89 -1.95 0.23
N ALA A 251 -29.46 -0.70 0.30
CA ALA A 251 -28.64 -0.07 -0.73
C ALA A 251 -27.37 0.49 -0.07
N THR A 252 -26.21 0.15 -0.63
CA THR A 252 -24.91 0.54 -0.09
C THR A 252 -24.18 1.43 -1.08
N ALA A 253 -23.66 2.56 -0.61
CA ALA A 253 -22.67 3.35 -1.32
C ALA A 253 -21.30 3.18 -0.62
N ARG A 254 -20.28 2.83 -1.39
CA ARG A 254 -18.89 2.80 -0.91
C ARG A 254 -18.14 3.95 -1.55
N ILE A 255 -17.51 4.78 -0.72
CA ILE A 255 -16.79 5.97 -1.17
C ILE A 255 -15.33 5.84 -0.70
N LYS A 256 -14.39 6.13 -1.60
CA LYS A 256 -12.97 6.23 -1.26
C LYS A 256 -12.51 7.66 -1.56
N PHE A 257 -12.20 8.40 -0.50
CA PHE A 257 -11.69 9.76 -0.56
C PHE A 257 -10.19 9.74 -0.34
N ARG A 258 -9.40 10.11 -1.35
CA ARG A 258 -7.93 10.20 -1.27
C ARG A 258 -7.50 11.66 -1.27
N TYR A 259 -6.66 12.04 -0.31
CA TYR A 259 -6.22 13.42 -0.10
C TYR A 259 -4.71 13.47 0.21
N SER A 260 -4.07 14.63 -0.06
CA SER A 260 -2.66 14.90 0.26
C SER A 260 -2.51 15.55 1.64
N ALA A 261 -1.29 15.63 2.13
CA ALA A 261 -0.97 16.22 3.44
C ALA A 261 -1.39 17.70 3.58
N LYS A 262 -1.51 18.43 2.46
CA LYS A 262 -1.92 19.84 2.47
C LYS A 262 -3.44 20.04 2.48
N VAL A 263 -4.21 19.01 2.18
CA VAL A 263 -5.68 19.09 2.14
C VAL A 263 -6.24 18.69 3.49
N ASP A 264 -6.92 19.60 4.17
CA ASP A 264 -7.68 19.30 5.38
C ASP A 264 -8.90 18.42 5.02
N PRO A 265 -9.00 17.17 5.52
CA PRO A 265 -10.13 16.30 5.24
C PRO A 265 -11.40 16.69 6.03
N ALA A 266 -11.31 17.49 7.10
CA ALA A 266 -12.42 17.76 7.99
C ALA A 266 -13.67 18.33 7.29
N PRO A 267 -13.58 19.30 6.37
CA PRO A 267 -14.76 19.79 5.67
C PRO A 267 -15.49 18.75 4.80
N VAL A 268 -14.74 17.78 4.26
CA VAL A 268 -15.33 16.67 3.48
C VAL A 268 -16.01 15.69 4.42
N LEU A 269 -15.39 15.35 5.54
CA LEU A 269 -15.97 14.49 6.58
C LEU A 269 -17.28 15.07 7.11
N GLU A 270 -17.30 16.33 7.50
CA GLU A 270 -18.49 17.03 7.98
C GLU A 270 -19.62 17.02 6.95
N ALA A 271 -19.28 17.24 5.67
CA ALA A 271 -20.26 17.20 4.58
C ALA A 271 -20.85 15.80 4.38
N VAL A 272 -20.02 14.73 4.41
CA VAL A 272 -20.48 13.34 4.28
C VAL A 272 -21.40 12.97 5.43
N TYR A 273 -20.99 13.21 6.69
CA TYR A 273 -21.79 12.88 7.87
C TYR A 273 -23.08 13.73 7.96
N GLY A 274 -22.99 15.02 7.60
CA GLY A 274 -24.17 15.89 7.56
C GLY A 274 -25.20 15.43 6.53
N ALA A 275 -24.75 15.06 5.32
CA ALA A 275 -25.62 14.51 4.28
C ALA A 275 -26.25 13.18 4.72
N ALA A 276 -25.48 12.31 5.33
CA ALA A 276 -25.97 11.03 5.84
C ALA A 276 -27.06 11.20 6.90
N ALA A 277 -26.84 12.11 7.85
CA ALA A 277 -27.82 12.43 8.88
C ALA A 277 -29.12 12.96 8.29
N ARG A 278 -29.05 13.88 7.31
CA ARG A 278 -30.24 14.43 6.63
C ARG A 278 -31.02 13.39 5.84
N ALA A 279 -30.32 12.47 5.19
CA ALA A 279 -30.96 11.43 4.39
C ALA A 279 -31.37 10.19 5.19
N GLY A 280 -30.93 10.01 6.45
CA GLY A 280 -31.15 8.81 7.23
C GLY A 280 -30.30 7.61 6.77
N VAL A 281 -29.08 7.87 6.30
CA VAL A 281 -28.10 6.87 5.86
C VAL A 281 -27.13 6.59 7.00
N ALA A 282 -26.89 5.32 7.32
CA ALA A 282 -25.87 4.93 8.29
C ALA A 282 -24.48 4.97 7.63
N VAL A 283 -23.48 5.53 8.32
CA VAL A 283 -22.12 5.63 7.82
C VAL A 283 -21.15 4.97 8.79
N THR A 284 -20.29 4.12 8.25
CA THR A 284 -19.07 3.66 8.92
C THR A 284 -17.87 4.09 8.11
N GLU A 285 -16.76 4.38 8.76
CA GLU A 285 -15.51 4.75 8.09
C GLU A 285 -14.36 3.84 8.49
N ALA A 286 -13.41 3.70 7.56
CA ALA A 286 -12.09 3.14 7.80
C ALA A 286 -11.05 4.14 7.29
N ARG A 287 -9.98 4.30 8.07
CA ARG A 287 -8.86 5.20 7.73
C ARG A 287 -7.57 4.42 7.72
N GLU A 288 -6.72 4.72 6.78
CA GLU A 288 -5.29 4.46 6.92
C GLU A 288 -4.63 5.63 7.69
N GLY A 289 -3.32 5.56 7.91
CA GLY A 289 -2.55 6.66 8.50
C GLY A 289 -2.63 7.96 7.70
N PHE A 290 -1.93 8.99 8.15
CA PHE A 290 -1.92 10.28 7.47
C PHE A 290 -1.17 10.21 6.14
N PRO A 291 -1.47 11.12 5.18
CA PRO A 291 -0.65 11.25 3.98
C PRO A 291 0.80 11.56 4.36
N PRO A 292 1.77 10.70 4.03
CA PRO A 292 3.17 10.99 4.27
C PRO A 292 3.65 12.01 3.23
N GLU A 293 4.32 13.06 3.67
CA GLU A 293 4.96 14.01 2.77
C GLU A 293 6.16 14.65 3.44
N LEU A 294 7.33 14.52 2.81
CA LEU A 294 8.54 15.21 3.20
C LEU A 294 8.79 16.42 2.27
N PRO A 295 9.38 17.51 2.80
CA PRO A 295 9.87 18.59 1.94
C PRO A 295 10.88 18.06 0.90
N ALA A 296 10.90 18.66 -0.29
CA ALA A 296 11.82 18.23 -1.35
C ALA A 296 13.31 18.36 -0.94
N ASP A 297 13.60 19.24 0.01
CA ASP A 297 14.93 19.47 0.57
C ASP A 297 15.22 18.68 1.85
N HIS A 298 14.31 17.78 2.26
CA HIS A 298 14.55 16.89 3.39
C HIS A 298 15.80 16.03 3.16
N PRO A 299 16.69 15.82 4.16
CA PRO A 299 17.95 15.06 3.96
C PRO A 299 17.76 13.70 3.32
N LEU A 300 16.79 12.90 3.74
CA LEU A 300 16.51 11.58 3.17
C LEU A 300 16.07 11.68 1.70
N VAL A 301 15.25 12.68 1.34
CA VAL A 301 14.79 12.90 -0.04
C VAL A 301 15.98 13.26 -0.94
N ARG A 302 16.86 14.16 -0.46
CA ARG A 302 18.09 14.54 -1.19
C ARG A 302 19.00 13.33 -1.40
N LEU A 303 19.26 12.55 -0.35
CA LEU A 303 20.08 11.34 -0.45
C LEU A 303 19.54 10.37 -1.52
N CYS A 304 18.21 10.15 -1.53
CA CYS A 304 17.57 9.30 -2.54
C CYS A 304 17.74 9.89 -3.95
N SER A 305 17.48 11.20 -4.13
CA SER A 305 17.60 11.87 -5.42
C SER A 305 19.04 11.85 -5.95
N ASP A 306 20.01 12.12 -5.10
CA ASP A 306 21.43 12.12 -5.46
C ASP A 306 21.93 10.70 -5.80
N ALA A 307 21.41 9.67 -5.12
CA ALA A 307 21.81 8.29 -5.38
C ALA A 307 21.37 7.79 -6.75
N VAL A 308 20.24 8.26 -7.25
CA VAL A 308 19.67 7.81 -8.53
C VAL A 308 19.76 8.87 -9.64
N GLY A 309 20.10 10.13 -9.32
CA GLY A 309 20.17 11.22 -10.29
C GLY A 309 18.81 11.69 -10.81
N VAL A 310 17.71 11.46 -10.05
CA VAL A 310 16.33 11.75 -10.44
C VAL A 310 15.70 12.69 -9.41
N ALA A 311 14.99 13.73 -9.89
CA ALA A 311 14.27 14.66 -9.02
C ALA A 311 13.09 13.94 -8.28
N PRO A 312 12.82 14.32 -7.02
CA PRO A 312 11.74 13.71 -6.25
C PRO A 312 10.38 14.15 -6.79
N ARG A 313 9.40 13.26 -6.69
CA ARG A 313 8.00 13.51 -7.08
C ARG A 313 7.03 13.13 -5.96
N THR A 314 5.74 13.35 -6.18
CA THR A 314 4.64 12.83 -5.39
C THR A 314 3.92 11.71 -6.15
N ALA A 315 3.08 10.94 -5.45
CA ALA A 315 2.27 9.87 -6.05
C ALA A 315 0.79 9.98 -5.65
N PRO A 316 -0.14 9.68 -6.56
CA PRO A 316 -1.58 9.72 -6.25
C PRO A 316 -2.10 8.48 -5.51
N TYR A 317 -1.34 7.39 -5.47
CA TYR A 317 -1.65 6.16 -4.74
C TYR A 317 -1.11 6.20 -3.31
N GLY A 318 -1.49 5.26 -2.47
CA GLY A 318 -0.98 5.13 -1.09
C GLY A 318 -0.05 3.94 -0.95
N THR A 319 0.80 3.95 0.07
CA THR A 319 1.69 2.84 0.46
C THR A 319 1.70 2.70 1.98
N ASP A 320 2.41 1.70 2.50
CA ASP A 320 2.65 1.52 3.94
C ASP A 320 3.34 2.72 4.63
N ALA A 321 3.91 3.65 3.85
CA ALA A 321 4.48 4.87 4.41
C ALA A 321 3.44 5.71 5.19
N SER A 322 2.14 5.59 4.89
CA SER A 322 1.06 6.24 5.63
C SER A 322 1.06 5.86 7.12
N GLU A 323 1.39 4.61 7.44
CA GLU A 323 1.48 4.09 8.80
C GLU A 323 2.91 4.23 9.37
N LEU A 324 3.93 3.87 8.58
CA LEU A 324 5.31 3.77 9.03
C LEU A 324 5.98 5.13 9.30
N GLN A 325 5.48 6.23 8.72
CA GLN A 325 5.96 7.58 9.03
C GLN A 325 5.87 7.94 10.52
N ALA A 326 5.06 7.23 11.30
CA ALA A 326 4.95 7.41 12.74
C ALA A 326 6.24 7.03 13.49
N ILE A 327 7.13 6.23 12.89
CA ILE A 327 8.37 5.78 13.52
C ILE A 327 9.64 6.36 12.89
N ALA A 328 9.62 6.76 11.61
CA ALA A 328 10.73 7.47 10.97
C ALA A 328 10.28 8.14 9.64
N PRO A 329 11.00 9.14 9.13
CA PRO A 329 10.74 9.71 7.81
C PRO A 329 10.75 8.65 6.70
N CYS A 330 9.77 8.69 5.79
CA CYS A 330 9.61 7.73 4.69
C CYS A 330 9.85 8.36 3.33
N VAL A 331 10.58 7.66 2.46
CA VAL A 331 10.64 7.90 1.02
C VAL A 331 10.26 6.61 0.32
N VAL A 332 9.46 6.69 -0.75
CA VAL A 332 9.13 5.52 -1.57
C VAL A 332 10.10 5.47 -2.75
N LEU A 333 10.82 4.35 -2.89
CA LEU A 333 11.83 4.19 -3.94
C LEU A 333 12.10 2.71 -4.16
N GLY A 334 11.70 2.17 -5.30
CA GLY A 334 11.98 0.79 -5.65
C GLY A 334 11.97 0.54 -7.16
N PRO A 335 12.46 -0.65 -7.57
CA PRO A 335 12.47 -1.08 -8.97
C PRO A 335 11.06 -1.47 -9.43
N GLY A 336 10.86 -1.52 -10.75
CA GLY A 336 9.60 -1.92 -11.37
C GLY A 336 8.70 -0.74 -11.72
N ASP A 337 7.64 -1.04 -12.46
CA ASP A 337 6.67 -0.07 -12.96
C ASP A 337 5.30 -0.30 -12.34
N ILE A 338 4.79 0.70 -11.61
CA ILE A 338 3.44 0.67 -11.03
C ILE A 338 2.33 0.51 -12.10
N GLY A 339 2.60 0.86 -13.36
CA GLY A 339 1.63 0.75 -14.44
C GLY A 339 1.28 -0.69 -14.84
N VAL A 340 2.07 -1.68 -14.44
CA VAL A 340 1.77 -3.11 -14.65
C VAL A 340 1.22 -3.79 -13.41
N ALA A 341 1.35 -3.18 -12.23
CA ALA A 341 0.79 -3.67 -10.98
C ALA A 341 -0.74 -3.82 -11.08
N HIS A 342 -1.32 -4.77 -10.34
CA HIS A 342 -2.75 -5.06 -10.32
C HIS A 342 -3.34 -5.47 -11.68
N THR A 343 -2.50 -5.94 -12.60
CA THR A 343 -2.94 -6.41 -13.92
C THR A 343 -2.49 -7.86 -14.20
N PRO A 344 -3.19 -8.60 -15.07
CA PRO A 344 -2.75 -9.94 -15.47
C PRO A 344 -1.43 -9.98 -16.26
N ARG A 345 -0.79 -8.82 -16.45
CA ARG A 345 0.49 -8.67 -17.15
C ARG A 345 1.61 -8.28 -16.21
N GLU A 346 1.39 -8.41 -14.92
CA GLU A 346 2.38 -8.03 -13.93
C GLU A 346 3.68 -8.80 -14.13
N ALA A 347 4.75 -8.03 -14.23
CA ALA A 347 6.09 -8.55 -14.49
C ALA A 347 7.14 -7.50 -14.14
N VAL A 348 8.36 -7.94 -13.83
CA VAL A 348 9.51 -7.07 -13.56
C VAL A 348 10.75 -7.59 -14.29
N ARG A 349 11.57 -6.70 -14.82
CA ARG A 349 12.86 -7.09 -15.39
C ARG A 349 13.84 -7.42 -14.25
N LEU A 350 14.50 -8.56 -14.34
CA LEU A 350 15.54 -8.93 -13.36
C LEU A 350 16.65 -7.87 -13.30
N ALA A 351 16.99 -7.26 -14.42
CA ALA A 351 17.96 -6.17 -14.47
C ALA A 351 17.55 -4.93 -13.66
N GLU A 352 16.25 -4.65 -13.53
CA GLU A 352 15.75 -3.55 -12.68
C GLU A 352 15.90 -3.89 -11.20
N LEU A 353 15.58 -5.13 -10.81
CA LEU A 353 15.81 -5.62 -9.45
C LEU A 353 17.31 -5.59 -9.11
N GLU A 354 18.17 -6.02 -10.03
CA GLU A 354 19.63 -5.99 -9.87
C GLU A 354 20.17 -4.56 -9.72
N ALA A 355 19.64 -3.62 -10.50
CA ALA A 355 20.05 -2.21 -10.43
C ALA A 355 19.66 -1.54 -9.10
N ALA A 356 18.58 -1.98 -8.45
CA ALA A 356 18.13 -1.44 -7.17
C ALA A 356 19.08 -1.82 -6.01
N VAL A 357 19.69 -3.00 -6.04
CA VAL A 357 20.54 -3.49 -4.93
C VAL A 357 21.67 -2.53 -4.57
N PRO A 358 22.55 -2.08 -5.49
CA PRO A 358 23.61 -1.13 -5.15
C PRO A 358 23.09 0.25 -4.71
N VAL A 359 21.90 0.66 -5.20
CA VAL A 359 21.25 1.90 -4.74
C VAL A 359 20.86 1.78 -3.29
N PHE A 360 20.19 0.68 -2.90
CA PHE A 360 19.79 0.41 -1.53
C PHE A 360 20.99 0.31 -0.58
N GLN A 361 22.05 -0.39 -0.98
CA GLN A 361 23.29 -0.49 -0.21
C GLN A 361 23.90 0.88 0.04
N ARG A 362 24.07 1.68 -1.03
CA ARG A 362 24.62 3.04 -0.93
C ARG A 362 23.80 3.93 0.01
N LEU A 363 22.48 3.89 -0.09
CA LEU A 363 21.61 4.67 0.79
C LEU A 363 21.74 4.24 2.26
N ALA A 364 21.81 2.94 2.52
CA ALA A 364 22.01 2.44 3.88
C ALA A 364 23.36 2.88 4.47
N GLU A 365 24.43 2.83 3.68
CA GLU A 365 25.77 3.29 4.11
C GLU A 365 25.79 4.79 4.37
N LEU A 366 25.18 5.61 3.50
CA LEU A 366 25.12 7.07 3.68
C LEU A 366 24.33 7.47 4.92
N VAL A 367 23.18 6.81 5.17
CA VAL A 367 22.36 7.07 6.37
C VAL A 367 23.08 6.60 7.64
N ALA A 368 23.87 5.54 7.57
CA ALA A 368 24.65 5.05 8.71
C ALA A 368 25.83 5.97 9.06
N ALA A 369 26.43 6.65 8.06
CA ALA A 369 27.58 7.53 8.23
C ALA A 369 27.20 8.94 8.77
N GLY A 370 25.98 9.41 8.53
CA GLY A 370 25.48 10.71 9.02
C GLY A 370 24.68 10.59 10.30
#